data_186d41d22c54f4d06a780143b5a4e59e
#
_entry.id   186d41d22c54f4d06a780143b5a4e59e
#
_cell.length_a   1.000
_cell.length_b   1.000
_cell.length_c   1.000
_cell.angle_alpha   90.00
_cell.angle_beta   90.00
_cell.angle_gamma   90.00
#
_symmetry.space_group_name_H-M   'P 1'
#
loop_
_entity.id
_entity.type
_entity.pdbx_description
1 polymer ?
#
loop_
_entity_poly.entity_id
_entity_poly.type
_entity_poly.pdbx_seq_one_letter_code
_entity_poly.pdbx_strand_id
1 'polypeptide(L)'
;MTEVIAYPTKLVVGGQEMELGVEGPLKEFTLMQDLERGCVTVFSEKYRFYIWPDGVVKKEKPALAHRERLFLGCTKKQEWELIKRRRDMREIFPLWFQLGQKIEAKGSFSLLEECEEAILAHRPERIVPAFLKLFRVGFKGLMLPRKADDDFQGISTDQVEGDPAIILKEGSRLIRSCFLDEEKILPNLPPEFASGKLLTETIDIEWTKKQVRRVVVRSKSEPKLEFPRSSRRYRVTKKGEMLYLLDRFEK
;
A
#
# COMPACT_ATOMS: atom_id res chain seq x y z
N MET A 1 7.55 -26.56 -23.54
CA MET A 1 7.52 -25.86 -22.24
C MET A 1 8.96 -25.66 -21.81
N THR A 2 9.41 -24.43 -21.61
CA THR A 2 10.82 -24.17 -21.27
C THR A 2 11.02 -24.50 -19.80
N GLU A 3 11.90 -25.46 -19.52
CA GLU A 3 12.25 -25.82 -18.13
C GLU A 3 13.15 -24.75 -17.53
N VAL A 4 12.87 -24.35 -16.29
CA VAL A 4 13.66 -23.38 -15.53
C VAL A 4 14.07 -23.98 -14.22
N ILE A 5 15.39 -24.07 -13.99
CA ILE A 5 15.96 -24.52 -12.71
C ILE A 5 16.82 -23.39 -12.15
N ALA A 6 16.56 -23.02 -10.89
CA ALA A 6 17.31 -21.97 -10.21
C ALA A 6 18.28 -22.58 -9.19
N TYR A 7 19.53 -22.18 -9.29
CA TYR A 7 20.57 -22.48 -8.30
C TYR A 7 21.01 -21.17 -7.63
N PRO A 8 21.65 -21.24 -6.47
CA PRO A 8 22.16 -20.01 -5.80
C PRO A 8 23.12 -19.18 -6.63
N THR A 9 23.83 -19.79 -7.59
CA THR A 9 24.88 -19.14 -8.40
C THR A 9 24.53 -19.02 -9.88
N LYS A 10 23.54 -19.78 -10.38
CA LYS A 10 23.20 -19.82 -11.82
C LYS A 10 21.74 -20.14 -12.04
N LEU A 11 21.27 -19.85 -13.24
CA LEU A 11 19.99 -20.36 -13.77
C LEU A 11 20.27 -21.36 -14.87
N VAL A 12 19.38 -22.35 -15.02
CA VAL A 12 19.33 -23.22 -16.19
C VAL A 12 17.98 -22.99 -16.86
N VAL A 13 17.99 -22.53 -18.10
CA VAL A 13 16.80 -22.20 -18.88
C VAL A 13 16.84 -22.99 -20.18
N GLY A 14 15.88 -23.91 -20.36
CA GLY A 14 15.85 -24.78 -21.54
C GLY A 14 17.13 -25.63 -21.71
N GLY A 15 17.76 -26.03 -20.62
CA GLY A 15 19.00 -26.79 -20.61
C GLY A 15 20.29 -25.96 -20.76
N GLN A 16 20.21 -24.66 -20.98
CA GLN A 16 21.37 -23.76 -21.05
C GLN A 16 21.65 -23.10 -19.71
N GLU A 17 22.92 -23.14 -19.30
CA GLU A 17 23.35 -22.44 -18.09
C GLU A 17 23.52 -20.94 -18.34
N MET A 18 22.98 -20.14 -17.44
CA MET A 18 23.10 -18.68 -17.43
C MET A 18 23.67 -18.22 -16.11
N GLU A 19 24.72 -17.42 -16.18
CA GLU A 19 25.26 -16.76 -14.99
C GLU A 19 24.29 -15.67 -14.52
N LEU A 20 24.11 -15.56 -13.20
CA LEU A 20 23.24 -14.56 -12.61
C LEU A 20 23.78 -13.13 -12.72
N GLY A 21 25.07 -12.97 -12.98
CA GLY A 21 25.74 -11.68 -13.03
C GLY A 21 25.53 -10.87 -11.73
N VAL A 22 25.58 -11.56 -10.58
CA VAL A 22 25.46 -10.99 -9.25
C VAL A 22 26.62 -11.44 -8.39
N GLU A 23 26.97 -10.63 -7.43
CA GLU A 23 28.07 -10.91 -6.50
C GLU A 23 27.62 -11.93 -5.45
N GLY A 24 28.28 -13.09 -5.43
CA GLY A 24 28.03 -14.17 -4.47
C GLY A 24 26.75 -14.98 -4.75
N PRO A 25 26.48 -16.00 -3.94
CA PRO A 25 25.30 -16.82 -4.09
C PRO A 25 24.02 -16.06 -3.70
N LEU A 26 22.93 -16.33 -4.40
CA LEU A 26 21.60 -15.83 -4.01
C LEU A 26 21.23 -16.40 -2.63
N LYS A 27 20.81 -15.51 -1.74
CA LYS A 27 20.25 -15.88 -0.45
C LYS A 27 18.72 -15.82 -0.50
N GLU A 28 18.07 -16.70 0.26
CA GLU A 28 16.61 -16.71 0.42
C GLU A 28 15.86 -16.63 -0.93
N PHE A 29 16.24 -17.46 -1.88
CA PHE A 29 15.59 -17.43 -3.18
C PHE A 29 14.43 -18.43 -3.29
N THR A 30 13.40 -18.02 -4.01
CA THR A 30 12.22 -18.82 -4.31
C THR A 30 11.88 -18.67 -5.79
N LEU A 31 11.49 -19.75 -6.42
CA LEU A 31 11.01 -19.79 -7.81
C LEU A 31 9.49 -19.87 -7.80
N MET A 32 8.82 -18.98 -8.53
CA MET A 32 7.38 -18.93 -8.65
C MET A 32 6.96 -18.74 -10.10
N GLN A 33 5.89 -19.40 -10.49
CA GLN A 33 5.24 -19.15 -11.77
C GLN A 33 4.35 -17.93 -11.66
N ASP A 34 4.63 -16.91 -12.48
CA ASP A 34 3.84 -15.68 -12.59
C ASP A 34 2.89 -15.79 -13.79
N LEU A 35 1.67 -16.19 -13.51
CA LEU A 35 0.65 -16.39 -14.57
C LEU A 35 0.16 -15.07 -15.14
N GLU A 36 0.22 -13.97 -14.40
CA GLU A 36 -0.20 -12.65 -14.90
C GLU A 36 0.77 -12.11 -15.94
N ARG A 37 2.07 -12.36 -15.73
CA ARG A 37 3.13 -11.93 -16.65
C ARG A 37 3.51 -12.99 -17.69
N GLY A 38 2.99 -14.21 -17.53
CA GLY A 38 3.36 -15.33 -18.39
C GLY A 38 4.83 -15.72 -18.29
N CYS A 39 5.46 -15.58 -17.13
CA CYS A 39 6.87 -15.86 -16.92
C CYS A 39 7.10 -16.66 -15.63
N VAL A 40 8.32 -17.16 -15.47
CA VAL A 40 8.81 -17.67 -14.18
C VAL A 40 9.60 -16.57 -13.51
N THR A 41 9.35 -16.34 -12.22
CA THR A 41 10.07 -15.34 -11.42
C THR A 41 10.91 -16.03 -10.36
N VAL A 42 12.20 -15.75 -10.33
CA VAL A 42 13.08 -16.09 -9.20
C VAL A 42 13.22 -14.87 -8.31
N PHE A 43 12.73 -14.98 -7.11
CA PHE A 43 12.87 -13.97 -6.07
C PHE A 43 14.09 -14.28 -5.22
N SER A 44 14.86 -13.29 -4.87
CA SER A 44 15.91 -13.39 -3.86
C SER A 44 15.93 -12.15 -2.98
N GLU A 45 16.73 -12.15 -1.92
CA GLU A 45 16.87 -11.01 -1.01
C GLU A 45 17.14 -9.69 -1.75
N LYS A 46 18.04 -9.73 -2.75
CA LYS A 46 18.52 -8.53 -3.45
C LYS A 46 18.12 -8.40 -4.91
N TYR A 47 17.61 -9.46 -5.54
CA TYR A 47 17.37 -9.50 -6.98
C TYR A 47 16.08 -10.23 -7.32
N ARG A 48 15.50 -9.88 -8.48
CA ARG A 48 14.44 -10.62 -9.15
C ARG A 48 14.88 -10.93 -10.57
N PHE A 49 14.62 -12.16 -11.00
CA PHE A 49 14.85 -12.59 -12.38
C PHE A 49 13.52 -13.01 -12.94
N TYR A 50 13.15 -12.43 -14.07
CA TYR A 50 11.95 -12.80 -14.82
C TYR A 50 12.41 -13.59 -16.04
N ILE A 51 11.87 -14.78 -16.22
CA ILE A 51 12.27 -15.73 -17.28
C ILE A 51 11.02 -16.04 -18.09
N TRP A 52 11.01 -15.59 -19.34
CA TRP A 52 9.92 -15.83 -20.26
C TRP A 52 10.08 -17.15 -21.01
N PRO A 53 8.98 -17.70 -21.65
CA PRO A 53 9.01 -18.98 -22.37
C PRO A 53 9.99 -19.01 -23.55
N ASP A 54 10.34 -17.85 -24.11
CA ASP A 54 11.32 -17.67 -25.18
C ASP A 54 12.78 -17.71 -24.68
N GLY A 55 12.98 -17.89 -23.38
CA GLY A 55 14.30 -17.92 -22.75
C GLY A 55 14.87 -16.55 -22.41
N VAL A 56 14.17 -15.46 -22.69
CA VAL A 56 14.60 -14.11 -22.29
C VAL A 56 14.61 -14.01 -20.78
N VAL A 57 15.72 -13.52 -20.22
CA VAL A 57 15.88 -13.29 -18.78
C VAL A 57 16.08 -11.81 -18.51
N LYS A 58 15.22 -11.22 -17.72
CA LYS A 58 15.35 -9.85 -17.22
C LYS A 58 15.70 -9.86 -15.75
N LYS A 59 16.84 -9.27 -15.41
CA LYS A 59 17.25 -9.05 -14.02
C LYS A 59 16.78 -7.67 -13.54
N GLU A 60 16.13 -7.63 -12.41
CA GLU A 60 15.81 -6.39 -11.73
C GLU A 60 16.40 -6.42 -10.32
N LYS A 61 17.05 -5.35 -9.92
CA LYS A 61 17.13 -5.08 -8.48
C LYS A 61 15.69 -4.73 -8.11
N PRO A 62 15.06 -5.43 -7.15
CA PRO A 62 13.86 -4.87 -6.60
C PRO A 62 14.30 -3.51 -6.10
N ALA A 63 13.88 -2.42 -6.74
CA ALA A 63 13.75 -1.20 -6.02
C ALA A 63 12.95 -1.66 -4.79
N LEU A 64 13.51 -1.53 -3.62
CA LEU A 64 12.74 -1.40 -2.41
C LEU A 64 11.93 -0.14 -2.69
N ALA A 65 10.88 -0.28 -3.49
CA ALA A 65 9.83 0.69 -3.52
C ALA A 65 9.37 0.67 -2.08
N HIS A 66 9.82 1.64 -1.31
CA HIS A 66 9.29 1.92 -0.01
C HIS A 66 7.81 2.19 -0.26
N ARG A 67 7.04 1.10 -0.31
CA ARG A 67 5.61 1.24 -0.42
C ARG A 67 5.18 1.82 0.88
N GLU A 68 4.55 2.94 0.78
CA GLU A 68 3.91 3.53 1.93
C GLU A 68 2.98 2.50 2.56
N ARG A 69 2.98 2.41 3.87
CA ARG A 69 2.19 1.42 4.62
C ARG A 69 1.38 2.13 5.68
N LEU A 70 0.11 1.78 5.74
CA LEU A 70 -0.82 2.26 6.75
C LEU A 70 -1.21 1.10 7.68
N PHE A 71 -1.21 1.37 9.00
CA PHE A 71 -1.65 0.44 10.04
C PHE A 71 -2.61 1.17 10.96
N LEU A 72 -3.79 0.61 11.19
CA LEU A 72 -4.85 1.25 11.98
C LEU A 72 -5.21 0.45 13.25
N GLY A 73 -4.20 -0.16 13.87
CA GLY A 73 -4.35 -0.87 15.15
C GLY A 73 -5.15 -2.18 15.06
N CYS A 74 -5.34 -2.72 13.86
CA CYS A 74 -5.98 -4.01 13.68
C CYS A 74 -4.93 -5.11 13.69
N THR A 75 -5.08 -6.09 14.59
CA THR A 75 -4.18 -7.25 14.73
C THR A 75 -4.80 -8.54 14.18
N LYS A 76 -6.00 -8.44 13.59
CA LYS A 76 -6.69 -9.60 13.03
C LYS A 76 -5.99 -10.10 11.77
N LYS A 77 -6.10 -11.41 11.52
CA LYS A 77 -5.60 -12.01 10.28
C LYS A 77 -6.24 -11.31 9.07
N GLN A 78 -5.39 -10.83 8.19
CA GLN A 78 -5.78 -10.09 6.99
C GLN A 78 -6.04 -11.08 5.86
N GLU A 79 -7.22 -11.69 5.88
CA GLU A 79 -7.77 -12.47 4.77
C GLU A 79 -8.87 -11.66 4.11
N TRP A 80 -8.81 -11.53 2.80
CA TRP A 80 -9.75 -10.75 2.03
C TRP A 80 -11.23 -11.16 2.27
N GLU A 81 -11.50 -12.46 2.28
CA GLU A 81 -12.83 -12.99 2.54
C GLU A 81 -13.39 -12.59 3.92
N LEU A 82 -12.51 -12.50 4.91
CA LEU A 82 -12.89 -12.05 6.25
C LEU A 82 -13.06 -10.52 6.30
N ILE A 83 -12.18 -9.77 5.64
CA ILE A 83 -12.21 -8.30 5.62
C ILE A 83 -13.54 -7.80 5.05
N LYS A 84 -13.97 -8.32 3.89
CA LYS A 84 -15.24 -7.89 3.27
C LYS A 84 -16.49 -8.27 4.09
N ARG A 85 -16.45 -9.36 4.86
CA ARG A 85 -17.54 -9.74 5.76
C ARG A 85 -17.62 -8.83 6.97
N ARG A 86 -16.48 -8.53 7.59
CA ARG A 86 -16.40 -7.67 8.79
C ARG A 86 -16.71 -6.22 8.49
N ARG A 87 -16.39 -5.74 7.29
CA ARG A 87 -16.55 -4.33 6.87
C ARG A 87 -15.88 -3.34 7.82
N ASP A 88 -14.80 -3.76 8.46
CA ASP A 88 -14.03 -2.93 9.38
C ASP A 88 -13.08 -2.03 8.59
N MET A 89 -13.32 -0.73 8.61
CA MET A 89 -12.52 0.23 7.86
C MET A 89 -11.07 0.31 8.35
N ARG A 90 -10.77 -0.17 9.56
CA ARG A 90 -9.39 -0.31 10.05
C ARG A 90 -8.60 -1.40 9.32
N GLU A 91 -9.29 -2.32 8.66
CA GLU A 91 -8.70 -3.34 7.79
C GLU A 91 -8.77 -2.92 6.32
N ILE A 92 -9.89 -2.29 5.91
CA ILE A 92 -10.14 -1.90 4.53
C ILE A 92 -9.21 -0.76 4.10
N PHE A 93 -9.05 0.30 4.89
CA PHE A 93 -8.18 1.44 4.54
C PHE A 93 -6.73 1.02 4.26
N PRO A 94 -6.05 0.24 5.13
CA PRO A 94 -4.69 -0.21 4.85
C PRO A 94 -4.56 -1.04 3.58
N LEU A 95 -5.51 -1.94 3.33
CA LEU A 95 -5.51 -2.76 2.12
C LEU A 95 -5.75 -1.92 0.87
N TRP A 96 -6.76 -1.04 0.89
CA TRP A 96 -7.05 -0.12 -0.21
C TRP A 96 -5.86 0.79 -0.52
N PHE A 97 -5.31 1.40 0.53
CA PHE A 97 -4.12 2.24 0.43
C PHE A 97 -2.95 1.52 -0.26
N GLN A 98 -2.69 0.28 0.13
CA GLN A 98 -1.62 -0.53 -0.45
C GLN A 98 -1.87 -0.92 -1.91
N LEU A 99 -3.11 -1.28 -2.25
CA LEU A 99 -3.48 -1.68 -3.61
C LEU A 99 -3.41 -0.50 -4.58
N GLY A 100 -3.96 0.65 -4.20
CA GLY A 100 -4.03 1.82 -5.07
C GLY A 100 -2.69 2.44 -5.44
N GLN A 101 -1.65 2.25 -4.62
CA GLN A 101 -0.31 2.76 -4.92
C GLN A 101 0.33 2.17 -6.19
N LYS A 102 -0.14 1.01 -6.64
CA LYS A 102 0.42 0.32 -7.81
C LYS A 102 -0.31 0.64 -9.11
N ILE A 103 -1.41 1.35 -9.02
CA ILE A 103 -2.32 1.58 -10.13
C ILE A 103 -2.01 2.92 -10.77
N GLU A 104 -1.83 2.92 -12.08
CA GLU A 104 -1.73 4.12 -12.89
C GLU A 104 -3.07 4.37 -13.58
N ALA A 105 -3.95 5.10 -12.94
CA ALA A 105 -5.22 5.53 -13.49
C ALA A 105 -5.46 7.00 -13.16
N LYS A 106 -6.22 7.69 -14.00
CA LYS A 106 -6.65 9.08 -13.78
C LYS A 106 -8.12 9.18 -14.13
N GLY A 107 -8.86 9.90 -13.32
CA GLY A 107 -10.28 10.13 -13.54
C GLY A 107 -10.98 10.56 -12.26
N SER A 108 -12.27 10.82 -12.37
CA SER A 108 -13.13 11.14 -11.24
C SER A 108 -14.35 10.22 -11.25
N PHE A 109 -14.96 10.08 -10.10
CA PHE A 109 -16.17 9.32 -9.90
C PHE A 109 -16.98 10.00 -8.78
N SER A 110 -18.28 10.16 -8.94
CA SER A 110 -19.11 10.99 -8.06
C SER A 110 -18.98 10.66 -6.56
N LEU A 111 -18.85 9.37 -6.22
CA LEU A 111 -18.65 8.96 -4.82
C LEU A 111 -17.24 9.25 -4.29
N LEU A 112 -16.23 9.39 -5.16
CA LEU A 112 -14.91 9.90 -4.79
C LEU A 112 -14.99 11.39 -4.44
N GLU A 113 -15.81 12.15 -5.15
CA GLU A 113 -16.05 13.57 -4.86
C GLU A 113 -16.64 13.76 -3.46
N GLU A 114 -17.59 12.91 -3.04
CA GLU A 114 -18.10 12.92 -1.67
C GLU A 114 -16.99 12.67 -0.62
N CYS A 115 -16.06 11.76 -0.91
CA CYS A 115 -14.92 11.49 -0.03
C CYS A 115 -13.96 12.70 0.02
N GLU A 116 -13.67 13.29 -1.13
CA GLU A 116 -12.80 14.45 -1.27
C GLU A 116 -13.41 15.68 -0.59
N GLU A 117 -14.70 15.94 -0.77
CA GLU A 117 -15.41 17.02 -0.09
C GLU A 117 -15.34 16.89 1.44
N ALA A 118 -15.54 15.69 1.97
CA ALA A 118 -15.42 15.45 3.41
C ALA A 118 -14.02 15.76 3.96
N ILE A 119 -12.98 15.48 3.17
CA ILE A 119 -11.58 15.77 3.52
C ILE A 119 -11.29 17.27 3.42
N LEU A 120 -11.66 17.92 2.31
CA LEU A 120 -11.43 19.34 2.07
C LEU A 120 -12.20 20.22 3.06
N ALA A 121 -13.41 19.83 3.42
CA ALA A 121 -14.21 20.52 4.42
C ALA A 121 -13.77 20.25 5.87
N HIS A 122 -12.68 19.50 6.07
CA HIS A 122 -12.18 19.12 7.41
C HIS A 122 -13.26 18.51 8.31
N ARG A 123 -14.06 17.56 7.76
CA ARG A 123 -15.13 16.85 8.46
C ARG A 123 -14.77 15.38 8.69
N PRO A 124 -13.83 15.09 9.61
CA PRO A 124 -13.27 13.74 9.76
C PRO A 124 -14.34 12.68 10.11
N GLU A 125 -15.44 13.08 10.76
CA GLU A 125 -16.58 12.20 11.08
C GLU A 125 -17.37 11.74 9.85
N ARG A 126 -17.24 12.41 8.71
CA ARG A 126 -17.90 12.05 7.45
C ARG A 126 -17.04 11.18 6.55
N ILE A 127 -15.73 11.12 6.79
CA ILE A 127 -14.79 10.42 5.90
C ILE A 127 -15.09 8.93 5.86
N VAL A 128 -15.15 8.26 7.01
CA VAL A 128 -15.42 6.81 7.05
C VAL A 128 -16.78 6.45 6.47
N PRO A 129 -17.89 7.15 6.75
CA PRO A 129 -19.17 6.93 6.09
C PRO A 129 -19.11 7.06 4.56
N ALA A 130 -18.46 8.10 4.02
CA ALA A 130 -18.32 8.32 2.58
C ALA A 130 -17.52 7.18 1.92
N PHE A 131 -16.37 6.81 2.49
CA PHE A 131 -15.59 5.68 2.02
C PHE A 131 -16.32 4.33 2.13
N LEU A 132 -17.14 4.13 3.15
CA LEU A 132 -17.95 2.91 3.27
C LEU A 132 -19.03 2.83 2.19
N LYS A 133 -19.62 3.97 1.82
CA LYS A 133 -20.58 4.07 0.71
C LYS A 133 -19.88 3.72 -0.60
N LEU A 134 -18.73 4.35 -0.87
CA LEU A 134 -17.90 4.08 -2.04
C LEU A 134 -17.47 2.60 -2.11
N PHE A 135 -17.08 2.01 -0.98
CA PHE A 135 -16.71 0.61 -0.90
C PHE A 135 -17.87 -0.32 -1.27
N ARG A 136 -19.08 -0.01 -0.81
CA ARG A 136 -20.26 -0.83 -1.09
C ARG A 136 -20.69 -0.77 -2.56
N VAL A 137 -20.59 0.38 -3.17
CA VAL A 137 -21.06 0.63 -4.55
C VAL A 137 -19.95 0.37 -5.55
N GLY A 138 -18.79 1.01 -5.38
CA GLY A 138 -17.71 0.98 -6.34
C GLY A 138 -16.96 -0.35 -6.42
N PHE A 139 -17.01 -1.16 -5.37
CA PHE A 139 -16.30 -2.45 -5.33
C PHE A 139 -17.22 -3.66 -5.31
N LYS A 140 -18.49 -3.48 -5.58
CA LYS A 140 -19.47 -4.56 -5.51
C LYS A 140 -19.06 -5.78 -6.33
N GLY A 141 -18.59 -5.61 -7.55
CA GLY A 141 -18.12 -6.70 -8.40
C GLY A 141 -16.70 -7.19 -8.11
N LEU A 142 -15.77 -6.29 -7.70
CA LEU A 142 -14.37 -6.63 -7.42
C LEU A 142 -14.16 -7.29 -6.08
N MET A 143 -14.94 -6.88 -5.10
CA MET A 143 -14.72 -7.21 -3.71
C MET A 143 -15.76 -8.18 -3.14
N LEU A 144 -16.75 -8.58 -3.91
CA LEU A 144 -17.60 -9.72 -3.56
C LEU A 144 -16.89 -11.04 -3.85
N PRO A 145 -17.21 -12.13 -3.09
CA PRO A 145 -16.76 -13.46 -3.47
C PRO A 145 -17.18 -13.69 -4.91
N ARG A 146 -16.22 -14.13 -5.73
CA ARG A 146 -16.54 -14.70 -7.01
C ARG A 146 -17.52 -15.84 -6.75
N LYS A 147 -18.74 -15.72 -7.21
CA LYS A 147 -19.55 -16.90 -7.43
C LYS A 147 -18.84 -17.62 -8.56
N ALA A 148 -18.33 -18.83 -8.27
CA ALA A 148 -18.00 -19.75 -9.33
C ALA A 148 -19.33 -19.90 -10.11
N ASP A 149 -19.35 -19.47 -11.36
CA ASP A 149 -20.35 -19.95 -12.27
C ASP A 149 -20.06 -21.41 -12.50
N ASP A 150 -21.10 -22.19 -12.71
CA ASP A 150 -20.99 -23.65 -12.88
C ASP A 150 -20.10 -24.03 -14.08
N ASP A 151 -19.75 -23.07 -14.94
CA ASP A 151 -18.96 -23.25 -16.16
C ASP A 151 -17.51 -22.74 -16.06
N PHE A 152 -17.06 -22.22 -14.93
CA PHE A 152 -15.72 -21.64 -14.72
C PHE A 152 -15.33 -20.52 -15.73
N GLN A 153 -16.28 -19.92 -16.41
CA GLN A 153 -16.05 -19.06 -17.58
C GLN A 153 -15.95 -17.57 -17.23
N GLY A 154 -16.09 -17.18 -16.03
CA GLY A 154 -15.93 -15.77 -15.80
C GLY A 154 -16.25 -15.29 -14.41
N ILE A 155 -15.74 -14.14 -14.16
CA ILE A 155 -16.12 -13.31 -13.05
C ILE A 155 -17.42 -12.63 -13.48
N SER A 156 -18.55 -13.06 -12.94
CA SER A 156 -19.74 -12.23 -12.99
C SER A 156 -19.43 -10.95 -12.21
N THR A 157 -18.99 -9.95 -12.91
CA THR A 157 -18.93 -8.59 -12.39
C THR A 157 -20.37 -8.06 -12.45
N ASP A 158 -21.10 -8.18 -11.36
CA ASP A 158 -22.24 -7.29 -11.17
C ASP A 158 -21.76 -5.87 -11.49
N GLN A 159 -22.52 -5.11 -12.22
CA GLN A 159 -22.12 -3.80 -12.72
C GLN A 159 -21.47 -2.97 -11.61
N VAL A 160 -20.17 -2.73 -11.77
CA VAL A 160 -19.42 -1.84 -10.89
C VAL A 160 -19.73 -0.42 -11.37
N GLU A 161 -20.32 0.39 -10.52
CA GLU A 161 -20.52 1.79 -10.80
C GLU A 161 -19.17 2.51 -10.70
N GLY A 162 -18.56 2.80 -11.83
CA GLY A 162 -17.25 3.45 -11.95
C GLY A 162 -16.12 2.53 -12.36
N ASP A 163 -14.99 3.11 -12.75
CA ASP A 163 -13.76 2.37 -13.07
C ASP A 163 -13.06 1.95 -11.78
N PRO A 164 -12.92 0.65 -11.52
CA PRO A 164 -12.25 0.14 -10.33
C PRO A 164 -10.81 0.61 -10.17
N ALA A 165 -10.09 0.83 -11.26
CA ALA A 165 -8.71 1.31 -11.23
C ALA A 165 -8.65 2.76 -10.72
N ILE A 166 -9.57 3.60 -11.18
CA ILE A 166 -9.71 4.98 -10.71
C ILE A 166 -10.09 5.00 -9.23
N ILE A 167 -11.07 4.20 -8.83
CA ILE A 167 -11.54 4.11 -7.44
C ILE A 167 -10.39 3.68 -6.51
N LEU A 168 -9.61 2.65 -6.91
CA LEU A 168 -8.47 2.19 -6.12
C LEU A 168 -7.39 3.26 -6.02
N LYS A 169 -7.01 3.88 -7.13
CA LYS A 169 -5.94 4.89 -7.18
C LYS A 169 -6.30 6.15 -6.42
N GLU A 170 -7.40 6.77 -6.79
CA GLU A 170 -7.82 8.04 -6.18
C GLU A 170 -8.26 7.85 -4.72
N GLY A 171 -8.94 6.76 -4.41
CA GLY A 171 -9.26 6.42 -3.02
C GLY A 171 -8.01 6.23 -2.16
N SER A 172 -6.94 5.63 -2.70
CA SER A 172 -5.65 5.52 -2.01
C SER A 172 -5.02 6.89 -1.74
N ARG A 173 -5.07 7.81 -2.73
CA ARG A 173 -4.61 9.19 -2.58
C ARG A 173 -5.38 9.93 -1.48
N LEU A 174 -6.70 9.82 -1.50
CA LEU A 174 -7.58 10.43 -0.50
C LEU A 174 -7.38 9.83 0.90
N ILE A 175 -7.18 8.51 1.00
CA ILE A 175 -6.83 7.88 2.28
C ILE A 175 -5.53 8.45 2.81
N ARG A 176 -4.50 8.60 1.96
CA ARG A 176 -3.22 9.19 2.37
C ARG A 176 -3.39 10.59 2.95
N SER A 177 -4.17 11.44 2.28
CA SER A 177 -4.38 12.83 2.71
C SER A 177 -5.12 12.98 4.03
N CYS A 178 -5.81 11.93 4.52
CA CYS A 178 -6.35 11.93 5.88
C CYS A 178 -5.26 11.93 6.95
N PHE A 179 -4.10 11.33 6.66
CA PHE A 179 -3.03 11.12 7.64
C PHE A 179 -1.79 11.98 7.38
N LEU A 180 -1.52 12.28 6.11
CA LEU A 180 -0.39 13.11 5.69
C LEU A 180 -0.77 13.87 4.42
N ASP A 181 -0.80 15.19 4.50
CA ASP A 181 -1.06 16.09 3.40
C ASP A 181 0.05 17.15 3.39
N GLU A 182 0.98 17.02 2.44
CA GLU A 182 2.22 17.81 2.39
C GLU A 182 2.98 17.80 3.73
N GLU A 183 2.98 18.91 4.46
CA GLU A 183 3.61 19.08 5.76
C GLU A 183 2.63 18.90 6.93
N LYS A 184 1.33 18.66 6.65
CA LYS A 184 0.29 18.51 7.69
C LYS A 184 0.19 17.07 8.18
N ILE A 185 0.41 16.89 9.46
CA ILE A 185 0.35 15.58 10.14
C ILE A 185 -1.04 15.36 10.71
N LEU A 186 -1.69 14.26 10.31
CA LEU A 186 -3.05 13.87 10.73
C LEU A 186 -4.10 14.98 10.52
N PRO A 187 -4.15 15.66 9.35
CA PRO A 187 -5.01 16.82 9.16
C PRO A 187 -6.51 16.47 9.26
N ASN A 188 -6.88 15.24 8.87
CA ASN A 188 -8.26 14.78 8.81
C ASN A 188 -8.41 13.38 9.41
N LEU A 189 -7.83 13.13 10.58
CA LEU A 189 -7.87 11.83 11.24
C LEU A 189 -9.32 11.42 11.60
N PRO A 190 -9.89 10.38 10.96
CA PRO A 190 -11.23 9.89 11.31
C PRO A 190 -11.33 9.45 12.77
N PRO A 191 -12.47 9.71 13.43
CA PRO A 191 -12.68 9.36 14.84
C PRO A 191 -12.48 7.89 15.18
N GLU A 192 -12.75 7.01 14.22
CA GLU A 192 -12.65 5.55 14.34
C GLU A 192 -11.21 5.06 14.46
N PHE A 193 -10.24 5.87 13.99
CA PHE A 193 -8.84 5.47 13.92
C PHE A 193 -8.02 6.04 15.10
N ALA A 194 -8.37 5.59 16.29
CA ALA A 194 -7.77 6.09 17.53
C ALA A 194 -6.26 5.85 17.61
N SER A 195 -5.74 4.83 16.96
CA SER A 195 -4.32 4.48 16.97
C SER A 195 -3.90 3.96 15.60
N GLY A 196 -2.66 4.23 15.22
CA GLY A 196 -2.14 3.76 13.96
C GLY A 196 -0.71 4.22 13.69
N LYS A 197 -0.28 3.87 12.49
CA LYS A 197 1.05 4.15 11.95
C LYS A 197 0.96 4.36 10.44
N LEU A 198 1.53 5.44 9.96
CA LEU A 198 1.78 5.64 8.53
C LEU A 198 3.29 5.63 8.32
N LEU A 199 3.77 4.76 7.44
CA LEU A 199 5.17 4.69 7.03
C LEU A 199 5.25 5.15 5.59
N THR A 200 6.08 6.16 5.32
CA THR A 200 6.35 6.66 3.97
C THR A 200 7.86 6.69 3.69
N GLU A 201 8.25 7.06 2.48
CA GLU A 201 9.66 7.23 2.14
C GLU A 201 10.33 8.33 2.96
N THR A 202 9.61 9.40 3.24
CA THR A 202 10.15 10.61 3.86
C THR A 202 9.73 10.79 5.30
N ILE A 203 8.53 10.36 5.66
CA ILE A 203 7.94 10.63 6.98
C ILE A 203 7.27 9.36 7.51
N ASP A 204 7.61 8.97 8.75
CA ASP A 204 6.85 7.96 9.49
C ASP A 204 6.10 8.64 10.63
N ILE A 205 4.81 8.32 10.76
CA ILE A 205 3.93 8.90 11.77
C ILE A 205 3.37 7.78 12.64
N GLU A 206 3.40 7.97 13.95
CA GLU A 206 2.78 7.08 14.93
C GLU A 206 1.87 7.87 15.85
N TRP A 207 0.64 7.39 16.03
CA TRP A 207 -0.34 8.03 16.92
C TRP A 207 -1.07 7.00 17.78
N THR A 208 -1.52 7.44 18.95
CA THR A 208 -2.30 6.64 19.89
C THR A 208 -3.29 7.56 20.61
N LYS A 209 -4.53 7.09 20.80
CA LYS A 209 -5.61 7.89 21.38
C LYS A 209 -5.80 9.23 20.65
N LYS A 210 -5.69 9.19 19.31
CA LYS A 210 -5.79 10.34 18.39
C LYS A 210 -4.69 11.41 18.60
N GLN A 211 -3.64 11.10 19.33
CA GLN A 211 -2.52 12.01 19.57
C GLN A 211 -1.25 11.49 18.91
N VAL A 212 -0.52 12.37 18.26
CA VAL A 212 0.80 12.06 17.71
C VAL A 212 1.72 11.65 18.85
N ARG A 213 2.47 10.55 18.66
CA ARG A 213 3.43 10.02 19.62
C ARG A 213 4.85 10.14 19.14
N ARG A 214 5.03 9.90 17.85
CA ARG A 214 6.34 9.93 17.24
C ARG A 214 6.21 10.27 15.76
N VAL A 215 7.10 11.11 15.28
CA VAL A 215 7.32 11.36 13.86
C VAL A 215 8.80 11.19 13.58
N VAL A 216 9.12 10.45 12.52
CA VAL A 216 10.49 10.30 12.02
C VAL A 216 10.52 10.92 10.63
N VAL A 217 11.41 11.88 10.42
CA VAL A 217 11.54 12.56 9.13
C VAL A 217 12.92 12.31 8.55
N ARG A 218 12.95 11.92 7.30
CA ARG A 218 14.16 11.72 6.50
C ARG A 218 14.36 12.94 5.61
N SER A 219 15.18 13.89 6.09
CA SER A 219 15.45 15.16 5.40
C SER A 219 16.85 15.67 5.70
N LYS A 220 17.41 16.46 4.80
CA LYS A 220 18.69 17.18 5.01
C LYS A 220 18.52 18.39 5.94
N SER A 221 17.36 19.03 5.90
CA SER A 221 17.02 20.20 6.71
C SER A 221 15.99 19.85 7.77
N GLU A 222 15.92 20.66 8.81
CA GLU A 222 14.91 20.52 9.84
C GLU A 222 13.50 20.66 9.22
N PRO A 223 12.60 19.69 9.46
CA PRO A 223 11.28 19.70 8.86
C PRO A 223 10.38 20.77 9.49
N LYS A 224 9.63 21.46 8.65
CA LYS A 224 8.55 22.34 9.09
C LYS A 224 7.25 21.56 8.95
N LEU A 225 6.74 21.04 10.07
CA LEU A 225 5.53 20.23 10.09
C LEU A 225 4.43 20.91 10.88
N GLU A 226 3.21 20.82 10.36
CA GLU A 226 2.00 21.26 11.02
C GLU A 226 1.35 20.09 11.76
N PHE A 227 1.06 20.27 13.05
CA PHE A 227 0.47 19.25 13.88
C PHE A 227 -0.96 19.61 14.29
N PRO A 228 -1.81 18.61 14.63
CA PRO A 228 -3.11 18.90 15.23
C PRO A 228 -2.98 19.81 16.45
N ARG A 229 -3.98 20.65 16.69
CA ARG A 229 -3.99 21.63 17.81
C ARG A 229 -3.70 21.04 19.19
N SER A 230 -3.89 19.73 19.34
CA SER A 230 -3.58 18.98 20.58
C SER A 230 -2.07 18.75 20.81
N SER A 231 -1.24 18.99 19.80
CA SER A 231 0.21 18.73 19.85
C SER A 231 0.98 20.04 19.87
N ARG A 232 0.93 20.76 21.00
CA ARG A 232 1.47 22.13 21.09
C ARG A 232 2.98 22.21 21.24
N ARG A 233 3.61 21.21 21.83
CA ARG A 233 5.06 21.14 22.05
C ARG A 233 5.56 19.74 21.77
N TYR A 234 6.75 19.65 21.26
CA TYR A 234 7.44 18.39 21.01
C TYR A 234 8.96 18.61 21.03
N ARG A 235 9.70 17.55 21.25
CA ARG A 235 11.15 17.57 21.18
C ARG A 235 11.60 17.14 19.80
N VAL A 236 12.51 17.89 19.20
CA VAL A 236 13.22 17.53 17.97
C VAL A 236 14.60 17.02 18.31
N THR A 237 14.95 15.86 17.81
CA THR A 237 16.30 15.28 17.94
C THR A 237 16.81 14.89 16.57
N LYS A 238 17.92 15.51 16.14
CA LYS A 238 18.61 15.12 14.92
C LYS A 238 19.46 13.87 15.19
N LYS A 239 19.34 12.86 14.32
CA LYS A 239 20.12 11.61 14.37
C LYS A 239 20.87 11.42 13.04
N GLY A 240 22.18 11.65 13.07
CA GLY A 240 22.98 11.65 11.85
C GLY A 240 22.66 12.83 10.93
N GLU A 241 22.98 12.68 9.63
CA GLU A 241 22.87 13.80 8.68
C GLU A 241 21.44 14.04 8.17
N MET A 242 20.63 12.98 8.09
CA MET A 242 19.34 12.99 7.37
C MET A 242 18.14 12.49 8.18
N LEU A 243 18.25 12.35 9.49
CA LEU A 243 17.16 11.81 10.29
C LEU A 243 16.79 12.75 11.44
N TYR A 244 15.51 13.14 11.47
CA TYR A 244 14.92 13.90 12.57
C TYR A 244 13.90 13.05 13.27
N LEU A 245 14.00 12.96 14.60
CA LEU A 245 13.02 12.32 15.48
C LEU A 245 12.28 13.39 16.24
N LEU A 246 10.96 13.43 16.09
CA LEU A 246 10.05 14.28 16.85
C LEU A 246 9.28 13.39 17.81
N ASP A 247 9.45 13.62 19.09
CA ASP A 247 8.81 12.85 20.17
C ASP A 247 8.37 13.76 21.34
N ARG A 248 7.82 13.14 22.40
CA ARG A 248 7.37 13.84 23.62
C ARG A 248 6.38 14.96 23.34
N PHE A 249 5.37 14.65 22.51
CA PHE A 249 4.28 15.57 22.27
C PHE A 249 3.50 15.82 23.56
N GLU A 250 3.42 17.09 23.96
CA GLU A 250 2.61 17.53 25.08
C GLU A 250 1.16 17.73 24.64
N LYS A 251 0.24 17.56 25.60
CA LYS A 251 -1.19 17.75 25.39
C LYS A 251 -1.58 19.23 25.31
#